data_bdded769b5792464ec9311d2964fb6bd
#
_entry.id   bdded769b5792464ec9311d2964fb6bd
#
_cell.length_a   1.000
_cell.length_b   1.000
_cell.length_c   1.000
_cell.angle_alpha   90.00
_cell.angle_beta   90.00
_cell.angle_gamma   90.00
#
_symmetry.space_group_name_H-M   'P 1'
#
loop_
_entity.id
_entity.type
_entity.pdbx_description
1 polymer ?
#
loop_
_entity_poly.entity_id
_entity_poly.type
_entity_poly.pdbx_seq_one_letter_code
_entity_poly.pdbx_strand_id
1 'polypeptide(L)'
;MPKMFWNHDWWSMPIGKWTVAKEDDKGLYVEGELTQGLKLAQDVHAALKHGTLDGLSIGGYLRDGDYEEADSGRIIHRWTHLVEISAVVFPADEAARIDLATVRADILAQIKHIETIRDLERFLREAGFGKRAAAALVARAKDILQGEPAKDAEAKALAEIASRLHRLAARN
;
A
#
# COMPACT_ATOMS: atom_id res chain seq x y z
N MET A 1 4.17 -5.21 19.08
CA MET A 1 4.12 -4.56 17.76
C MET A 1 3.43 -3.22 17.91
N PRO A 2 4.02 -2.12 17.41
CA PRO A 2 3.40 -0.79 17.37
C PRO A 2 2.13 -0.79 16.53
N LYS A 3 1.29 0.23 16.67
CA LYS A 3 0.09 0.38 15.84
C LYS A 3 0.45 1.05 14.51
N MET A 4 -0.36 0.79 13.47
CA MET A 4 -0.22 1.44 12.17
C MET A 4 -1.29 2.52 12.03
N PHE A 5 -0.87 3.77 11.98
CA PHE A 5 -1.78 4.90 11.79
C PHE A 5 -1.46 5.66 10.51
N TRP A 6 -2.34 6.59 10.18
CA TRP A 6 -2.15 7.64 9.21
C TRP A 6 -1.81 8.94 9.93
N ASN A 7 -0.67 9.52 9.60
CA ASN A 7 -0.26 10.87 10.02
C ASN A 7 -0.35 11.11 11.54
N HIS A 8 0.02 10.10 12.35
CA HIS A 8 -0.03 10.14 13.83
C HIS A 8 -1.43 10.35 14.42
N ASP A 9 -2.48 10.01 13.68
CA ASP A 9 -3.85 10.17 14.17
C ASP A 9 -4.24 9.03 15.12
N TRP A 10 -3.88 9.17 16.38
CA TRP A 10 -4.15 8.20 17.44
C TRP A 10 -5.63 8.14 17.84
N TRP A 11 -6.44 9.09 17.38
CA TRP A 11 -7.86 9.18 17.65
C TRP A 11 -8.70 8.37 16.65
N SER A 12 -8.11 8.05 15.51
CA SER A 12 -8.70 7.21 14.48
C SER A 12 -8.41 5.73 14.70
N MET A 13 -9.13 4.88 13.98
CA MET A 13 -8.81 3.45 13.94
C MET A 13 -7.47 3.23 13.22
N PRO A 14 -6.65 2.25 13.68
CA PRO A 14 -5.47 1.84 12.95
C PRO A 14 -5.81 1.48 11.50
N ILE A 15 -5.00 1.94 10.57
CA ILE A 15 -5.19 1.68 9.13
C ILE A 15 -4.68 0.31 8.69
N GLY A 16 -3.98 -0.40 9.58
CA GLY A 16 -3.39 -1.70 9.28
C GLY A 16 -2.65 -2.26 10.48
N LYS A 17 -1.81 -3.25 10.21
CA LYS A 17 -0.94 -3.87 11.20
C LYS A 17 0.46 -4.10 10.64
N TRP A 18 1.45 -4.01 11.47
CA TRP A 18 2.81 -4.44 11.19
C TRP A 18 2.92 -5.95 11.43
N THR A 19 3.52 -6.65 10.48
CA THR A 19 3.73 -8.11 10.53
C THR A 19 5.16 -8.47 10.87
N VAL A 20 6.10 -7.60 10.49
CA VAL A 20 7.53 -7.70 10.83
C VAL A 20 7.98 -6.37 11.41
N ALA A 21 8.82 -6.42 12.43
CA ALA A 21 9.60 -5.29 12.92
C ALA A 21 10.93 -5.85 13.44
N LYS A 22 12.03 -5.40 12.85
CA LYS A 22 13.39 -5.82 13.21
C LYS A 22 14.35 -4.67 13.04
N GLU A 23 15.34 -4.59 13.90
CA GLU A 23 16.46 -3.67 13.78
C GLU A 23 17.55 -4.28 12.90
N ASP A 24 18.18 -3.47 12.08
CA ASP A 24 19.36 -3.79 11.31
C ASP A 24 20.34 -2.61 11.31
N ASP A 25 21.45 -2.70 10.59
CA ASP A 25 22.47 -1.65 10.51
C ASP A 25 21.99 -0.33 9.90
N LYS A 26 20.82 -0.33 9.27
CA LYS A 26 20.20 0.88 8.67
C LYS A 26 19.16 1.52 9.58
N GLY A 27 18.57 0.75 10.50
CA GLY A 27 17.53 1.21 11.40
C GLY A 27 16.44 0.19 11.66
N LEU A 28 15.23 0.65 11.93
CA LEU A 28 14.06 -0.20 12.15
C LEU A 28 13.38 -0.55 10.83
N TYR A 29 13.58 -1.76 10.36
CA TYR A 29 12.85 -2.33 9.22
C TYR A 29 11.48 -2.84 9.66
N VAL A 30 10.44 -2.52 8.89
CA VAL A 30 9.07 -3.00 9.13
C VAL A 30 8.40 -3.49 7.85
N GLU A 31 7.58 -4.53 8.00
CA GLU A 31 6.61 -4.96 6.99
C GLU A 31 5.22 -4.93 7.60
N GLY A 32 4.22 -4.62 6.80
CA GLY A 32 2.85 -4.57 7.28
C GLY A 32 1.82 -4.64 6.17
N GLU A 33 0.57 -4.80 6.57
CA GLU A 33 -0.56 -4.86 5.66
C GLU A 33 -1.65 -3.88 6.07
N LEU A 34 -2.26 -3.22 5.10
CA LEU A 34 -3.37 -2.30 5.31
C LEU A 34 -4.68 -3.07 5.52
N THR A 35 -5.57 -2.53 6.36
CA THR A 35 -6.87 -3.14 6.64
C THR A 35 -7.77 -3.05 5.42
N GLN A 36 -8.13 -4.21 4.86
CA GLN A 36 -9.08 -4.28 3.75
C GLN A 36 -10.47 -3.79 4.17
N GLY A 37 -11.13 -3.04 3.27
CA GLY A 37 -12.46 -2.50 3.50
C GLY A 37 -12.52 -1.23 4.36
N LEU A 38 -11.43 -0.83 5.01
CA LEU A 38 -11.37 0.44 5.72
C LEU A 38 -11.10 1.57 4.70
N LYS A 39 -11.99 2.54 4.60
CA LYS A 39 -11.91 3.64 3.63
C LYS A 39 -10.57 4.40 3.70
N LEU A 40 -10.14 4.78 4.90
CA LEU A 40 -8.87 5.49 5.10
C LEU A 40 -7.67 4.66 4.65
N ALA A 41 -7.66 3.35 4.92
CA ALA A 41 -6.60 2.46 4.47
C ALA A 41 -6.56 2.35 2.93
N GLN A 42 -7.72 2.36 2.27
CA GLN A 42 -7.81 2.39 0.80
C GLN A 42 -7.28 3.71 0.23
N ASP A 43 -7.59 4.84 0.84
CA ASP A 43 -7.10 6.16 0.43
C ASP A 43 -5.57 6.25 0.60
N VAL A 44 -5.03 5.76 1.73
CA VAL A 44 -3.58 5.65 1.98
C VAL A 44 -2.92 4.72 0.95
N HIS A 45 -3.50 3.56 0.67
CA HIS A 45 -2.99 2.64 -0.34
C HIS A 45 -2.94 3.27 -1.74
N ALA A 46 -3.98 4.01 -2.12
CA ALA A 46 -4.00 4.72 -3.40
C ALA A 46 -2.88 5.78 -3.48
N ALA A 47 -2.63 6.52 -2.40
CA ALA A 47 -1.56 7.51 -2.33
C ALA A 47 -0.16 6.87 -2.40
N LEU A 48 0.05 5.73 -1.72
CA LEU A 48 1.29 4.94 -1.81
C LEU A 48 1.53 4.42 -3.23
N LYS A 49 0.51 3.87 -3.88
CA LYS A 49 0.60 3.38 -5.27
C LYS A 49 0.92 4.50 -6.25
N HIS A 50 0.34 5.67 -6.05
CA HIS A 50 0.59 6.85 -6.87
C HIS A 50 1.99 7.43 -6.62
N GLY A 51 2.56 7.22 -5.42
CA GLY A 51 3.85 7.78 -5.02
C GLY A 51 3.75 9.19 -4.43
N THR A 52 2.55 9.67 -4.10
CA THR A 52 2.35 10.93 -3.37
C THR A 52 2.54 10.78 -1.87
N LEU A 53 2.63 9.55 -1.41
CA LEU A 53 2.91 9.17 -0.03
C LEU A 53 3.99 8.10 -0.02
N ASP A 54 5.06 8.31 0.73
CA ASP A 54 6.17 7.37 0.85
C ASP A 54 6.90 7.42 2.20
N GLY A 55 6.51 8.35 3.10
CA GLY A 55 7.17 8.56 4.37
C GLY A 55 6.67 7.65 5.47
N LEU A 56 7.57 7.28 6.38
CA LEU A 56 7.27 6.66 7.67
C LEU A 56 7.72 7.56 8.81
N SER A 57 7.00 7.54 9.90
CA SER A 57 7.38 8.22 11.14
C SER A 57 6.97 7.36 12.33
N ILE A 58 7.71 7.48 13.42
CA ILE A 58 7.47 6.75 14.67
C ILE A 58 6.85 7.67 15.70
N GLY A 59 6.03 7.11 16.59
CA GLY A 59 5.49 7.78 17.74
C GLY A 59 5.54 6.92 18.98
N GLY A 60 5.88 7.55 20.10
CA GLY A 60 6.02 6.82 21.35
C GLY A 60 6.43 7.72 22.50
N TYR A 61 6.86 7.10 23.59
CA TYR A 61 7.31 7.79 24.80
C TYR A 61 8.75 7.41 25.11
N LEU A 62 9.55 8.43 25.41
CA LEU A 62 10.89 8.27 25.96
C LEU A 62 10.81 8.23 27.49
N ARG A 63 11.56 7.35 28.09
CA ARG A 63 11.73 7.24 29.55
C ARG A 63 13.13 7.66 29.94
N ASP A 64 13.31 7.91 31.23
CA ASP A 64 14.64 8.13 31.79
C ASP A 64 15.56 6.96 31.42
N GLY A 65 16.74 7.27 30.87
CA GLY A 65 17.70 6.31 30.36
C GLY A 65 17.49 5.88 28.90
N ASP A 66 16.46 6.34 28.21
CA ASP A 66 16.28 6.15 26.77
C ASP A 66 17.03 7.21 25.95
N TYR A 67 17.37 8.34 26.58
CA TYR A 67 18.04 9.47 25.95
C TYR A 67 18.97 10.18 26.91
N GLU A 68 19.84 11.00 26.39
CA GLU A 68 20.60 12.00 27.13
C GLU A 68 20.32 13.40 26.58
N GLU A 69 20.36 14.41 27.47
CA GLU A 69 20.26 15.81 27.09
C GLU A 69 21.59 16.26 26.48
N ALA A 70 21.53 17.03 25.38
CA ALA A 70 22.65 17.62 24.71
C ALA A 70 22.34 19.11 24.44
N ASP A 71 23.36 19.93 24.15
CA ASP A 71 23.21 21.37 23.91
C ASP A 71 22.21 21.71 22.79
N SER A 72 22.05 20.83 21.80
CA SER A 72 21.16 21.03 20.64
C SER A 72 19.87 20.20 20.69
N GLY A 73 19.56 19.53 21.82
CA GLY A 73 18.37 18.69 21.95
C GLY A 73 18.66 17.38 22.69
N ARG A 74 18.06 16.29 22.24
CA ARG A 74 18.21 14.97 22.87
C ARG A 74 18.92 14.00 21.95
N ILE A 75 19.85 13.25 22.50
CA ILE A 75 20.41 12.07 21.83
C ILE A 75 19.63 10.85 22.33
N ILE A 76 18.82 10.27 21.44
CA ILE A 76 17.98 9.10 21.75
C ILE A 76 18.79 7.84 21.48
N HIS A 77 19.01 7.04 22.53
CA HIS A 77 19.74 5.77 22.43
C HIS A 77 18.83 4.58 22.11
N ARG A 78 17.55 4.67 22.51
CA ARG A 78 16.57 3.61 22.28
C ARG A 78 15.14 4.11 22.44
N TRP A 79 14.20 3.38 21.84
CA TRP A 79 12.76 3.58 21.98
C TRP A 79 12.16 2.41 22.77
N THR A 80 12.12 2.49 24.12
CA THR A 80 11.53 1.41 24.93
C THR A 80 10.01 1.37 24.82
N HIS A 81 9.36 2.48 24.45
CA HIS A 81 7.92 2.59 24.27
C HIS A 81 7.56 3.14 22.90
N LEU A 82 7.85 2.36 21.86
CA LEU A 82 7.37 2.60 20.51
C LEU A 82 5.89 2.21 20.43
N VAL A 83 5.00 3.21 20.37
CA VAL A 83 3.54 3.02 20.40
C VAL A 83 3.00 2.78 19.01
N GLU A 84 3.50 3.53 18.03
CA GLU A 84 3.01 3.45 16.66
C GLU A 84 4.11 3.73 15.63
N ILE A 85 3.86 3.28 14.41
CA ILE A 85 4.58 3.68 13.20
C ILE A 85 3.52 4.07 12.19
N SER A 86 3.59 5.31 11.70
CA SER A 86 2.60 5.90 10.80
C SER A 86 3.14 6.10 9.41
N ALA A 87 2.28 5.89 8.42
CA ALA A 87 2.47 6.47 7.11
C ALA A 87 2.23 7.98 7.19
N VAL A 88 3.18 8.81 6.76
CA VAL A 88 3.12 10.27 6.88
C VAL A 88 3.54 10.96 5.59
N VAL A 89 3.03 12.19 5.38
CA VAL A 89 3.42 13.02 4.23
C VAL A 89 4.85 13.55 4.42
N PHE A 90 5.17 13.99 5.64
CA PHE A 90 6.48 14.57 5.98
C PHE A 90 7.10 13.78 7.13
N PRO A 91 7.98 12.81 6.85
CA PRO A 91 8.66 12.07 7.89
C PRO A 91 9.68 12.96 8.61
N ALA A 92 9.82 12.76 9.93
CA ALA A 92 10.82 13.49 10.72
C ALA A 92 12.26 13.10 10.33
N ASP A 93 12.46 11.86 9.92
CA ASP A 93 13.69 11.36 9.30
C ASP A 93 13.43 11.18 7.80
N GLU A 94 14.15 11.94 6.97
CA GLU A 94 14.02 11.87 5.51
C GLU A 94 14.42 10.50 4.93
N ALA A 95 15.18 9.69 5.65
CA ALA A 95 15.56 8.34 5.25
C ALA A 95 14.47 7.29 5.54
N ALA A 96 13.48 7.62 6.40
CA ALA A 96 12.39 6.71 6.75
C ALA A 96 11.36 6.63 5.63
N ARG A 97 11.57 5.70 4.68
CA ARG A 97 10.76 5.57 3.45
C ARG A 97 10.13 4.21 3.30
N ILE A 98 8.96 4.22 2.67
CA ILE A 98 8.24 3.02 2.23
C ILE A 98 8.78 2.61 0.85
N ASP A 99 9.13 1.35 0.69
CA ASP A 99 9.49 0.81 -0.61
C ASP A 99 8.25 0.66 -1.50
N LEU A 100 8.02 1.64 -2.36
CA LEU A 100 6.87 1.67 -3.27
C LEU A 100 6.91 0.54 -4.31
N ALA A 101 8.07 -0.07 -4.58
CA ALA A 101 8.17 -1.21 -5.48
C ALA A 101 7.46 -2.43 -4.87
N THR A 102 7.58 -2.65 -3.55
CA THR A 102 6.87 -3.74 -2.86
C THR A 102 5.36 -3.51 -2.85
N VAL A 103 4.90 -2.27 -2.63
CA VAL A 103 3.47 -1.91 -2.68
C VAL A 103 2.86 -2.21 -4.06
N ARG A 104 3.62 -1.98 -5.14
CA ARG A 104 3.18 -2.25 -6.51
C ARG A 104 3.25 -3.73 -6.88
N ALA A 105 4.24 -4.45 -6.38
CA ALA A 105 4.41 -5.89 -6.65
C ALA A 105 3.26 -6.72 -6.06
N ASP A 106 2.66 -6.28 -4.96
CA ASP A 106 1.51 -6.93 -4.34
C ASP A 106 0.29 -7.01 -5.27
N ILE A 107 0.11 -6.03 -6.18
CA ILE A 107 -0.96 -6.04 -7.19
C ILE A 107 -0.81 -7.22 -8.15
N LEU A 108 0.42 -7.50 -8.60
CA LEU A 108 0.68 -8.62 -9.50
C LEU A 108 0.47 -9.97 -8.80
N ALA A 109 0.76 -10.05 -7.51
CA ALA A 109 0.45 -11.22 -6.70
C ALA A 109 -1.07 -11.40 -6.56
N GLN A 110 -1.83 -10.33 -6.28
CA GLN A 110 -3.28 -10.37 -6.21
C GLN A 110 -3.94 -10.81 -7.52
N ILE A 111 -3.42 -10.34 -8.66
CA ILE A 111 -3.91 -10.75 -10.00
C ILE A 111 -3.80 -12.27 -10.19
N LYS A 112 -2.72 -12.90 -9.72
CA LYS A 112 -2.53 -14.36 -9.84
C LYS A 112 -3.55 -15.18 -9.06
N HIS A 113 -4.20 -14.59 -8.06
CA HIS A 113 -5.23 -15.23 -7.24
C HIS A 113 -6.67 -14.95 -7.72
N ILE A 114 -6.83 -14.28 -8.87
CA ILE A 114 -8.15 -14.09 -9.48
C ILE A 114 -8.54 -15.37 -10.22
N GLU A 115 -9.38 -16.19 -9.60
CA GLU A 115 -9.87 -17.44 -10.17
C GLU A 115 -11.33 -17.33 -10.61
N THR A 116 -12.10 -16.40 -10.07
CA THR A 116 -13.50 -16.23 -10.35
C THR A 116 -13.86 -14.82 -10.83
N ILE A 117 -15.01 -14.70 -11.48
CA ILE A 117 -15.61 -13.41 -11.87
C ILE A 117 -15.81 -12.51 -10.63
N ARG A 118 -16.18 -13.10 -9.49
CA ARG A 118 -16.34 -12.36 -8.23
C ARG A 118 -15.01 -11.83 -7.71
N ASP A 119 -13.94 -12.58 -7.87
CA ASP A 119 -12.59 -12.13 -7.49
C ASP A 119 -12.14 -10.98 -8.37
N LEU A 120 -12.39 -11.06 -9.68
CA LEU A 120 -12.10 -9.98 -10.62
C LEU A 120 -12.91 -8.71 -10.30
N GLU A 121 -14.22 -8.84 -10.02
CA GLU A 121 -15.03 -7.68 -9.62
C GLU A 121 -14.53 -7.06 -8.32
N ARG A 122 -14.20 -7.88 -7.32
CA ARG A 122 -13.62 -7.44 -6.05
C ARG A 122 -12.30 -6.71 -6.29
N PHE A 123 -11.37 -7.31 -7.02
CA PHE A 123 -10.08 -6.72 -7.39
C PHE A 123 -10.25 -5.35 -8.07
N LEU A 124 -11.15 -5.23 -9.07
CA LEU A 124 -11.41 -3.95 -9.74
C LEU A 124 -11.95 -2.89 -8.77
N ARG A 125 -12.81 -3.28 -7.82
CA ARG A 125 -13.33 -2.36 -6.80
C ARG A 125 -12.24 -1.89 -5.84
N GLU A 126 -11.36 -2.79 -5.43
CA GLU A 126 -10.19 -2.49 -4.58
C GLU A 126 -9.16 -1.64 -5.32
N ALA A 127 -9.07 -1.80 -6.66
CA ALA A 127 -8.28 -0.94 -7.53
C ALA A 127 -8.90 0.46 -7.79
N GLY A 128 -10.04 0.79 -7.14
CA GLY A 128 -10.67 2.12 -7.20
C GLY A 128 -11.79 2.27 -8.22
N PHE A 129 -12.17 1.20 -8.94
CA PHE A 129 -13.33 1.27 -9.84
C PHE A 129 -14.64 1.27 -9.04
N GLY A 130 -15.54 2.19 -9.36
CA GLY A 130 -16.89 2.19 -8.77
C GLY A 130 -17.63 0.90 -9.13
N LYS A 131 -18.59 0.48 -8.27
CA LYS A 131 -19.35 -0.78 -8.43
C LYS A 131 -19.91 -1.00 -9.84
N ARG A 132 -20.49 0.06 -10.44
CA ARG A 132 -21.05 -0.01 -11.81
C ARG A 132 -19.97 -0.22 -12.87
N ALA A 133 -18.83 0.47 -12.74
CA ALA A 133 -17.72 0.35 -13.68
C ALA A 133 -17.05 -1.03 -13.58
N ALA A 134 -16.81 -1.54 -12.39
CA ALA A 134 -16.27 -2.88 -12.17
C ALA A 134 -17.17 -3.95 -12.79
N ALA A 135 -18.49 -3.90 -12.50
CA ALA A 135 -19.47 -4.84 -13.09
C ALA A 135 -19.52 -4.75 -14.63
N ALA A 136 -19.48 -3.54 -15.20
CA ALA A 136 -19.49 -3.34 -16.65
C ALA A 136 -18.20 -3.89 -17.31
N LEU A 137 -17.04 -3.69 -16.69
CA LEU A 137 -15.76 -4.26 -17.18
C LEU A 137 -15.77 -5.77 -17.14
N VAL A 138 -16.27 -6.36 -16.05
CA VAL A 138 -16.39 -7.81 -15.91
C VAL A 138 -17.36 -8.40 -16.94
N ALA A 139 -18.53 -7.76 -17.13
CA ALA A 139 -19.49 -8.18 -18.16
C ALA A 139 -18.86 -8.12 -19.56
N ARG A 140 -18.17 -7.03 -19.88
CA ARG A 140 -17.50 -6.87 -21.18
C ARG A 140 -16.37 -7.88 -21.39
N ALA A 141 -15.58 -8.15 -20.36
CA ALA A 141 -14.55 -9.20 -20.42
C ALA A 141 -15.17 -10.57 -20.70
N LYS A 142 -16.30 -10.88 -20.05
CA LYS A 142 -17.05 -12.12 -20.25
C LYS A 142 -17.58 -12.24 -21.70
N ASP A 143 -18.15 -11.15 -22.23
CA ASP A 143 -18.65 -11.11 -23.61
C ASP A 143 -17.52 -11.35 -24.63
N ILE A 144 -16.34 -10.73 -24.38
CA ILE A 144 -15.16 -10.93 -25.25
C ILE A 144 -14.65 -12.36 -25.19
N LEU A 145 -14.65 -12.97 -24.02
CA LEU A 145 -14.19 -14.36 -23.83
C LEU A 145 -15.20 -15.41 -24.29
N GLN A 146 -16.49 -15.08 -24.34
CA GLN A 146 -17.58 -15.97 -24.79
C GLN A 146 -18.02 -15.73 -26.23
N GLY A 147 -17.67 -14.59 -26.82
CA GLY A 147 -17.94 -14.26 -28.21
C GLY A 147 -16.84 -14.78 -29.12
N GLU A 148 -17.17 -15.83 -29.87
CA GLU A 148 -16.49 -16.52 -30.96
C GLU A 148 -14.97 -16.36 -31.19
N PRO A 149 -14.26 -17.48 -31.48
CA PRO A 149 -12.80 -17.52 -31.50
C PRO A 149 -12.24 -16.98 -32.82
N ALA A 150 -11.89 -15.73 -32.87
CA ALA A 150 -10.82 -15.29 -33.73
C ALA A 150 -9.55 -15.32 -32.89
N LYS A 151 -8.82 -16.43 -32.89
CA LYS A 151 -7.57 -16.61 -32.12
C LYS A 151 -6.56 -15.45 -32.28
N ASP A 152 -6.61 -14.75 -33.40
CA ASP A 152 -5.75 -13.58 -33.67
C ASP A 152 -6.31 -12.27 -33.12
N ALA A 153 -7.63 -12.10 -33.00
CA ALA A 153 -8.26 -10.91 -32.45
C ALA A 153 -8.19 -10.89 -30.92
N GLU A 154 -8.26 -12.06 -30.29
CA GLU A 154 -8.17 -12.22 -28.83
C GLU A 154 -6.75 -11.93 -28.34
N ALA A 155 -5.73 -12.47 -29.02
CA ALA A 155 -4.33 -12.17 -28.72
C ALA A 155 -4.02 -10.67 -28.91
N LYS A 156 -4.62 -10.03 -29.94
CA LYS A 156 -4.44 -8.60 -30.22
C LYS A 156 -5.15 -7.72 -29.21
N ALA A 157 -6.36 -8.07 -28.76
CA ALA A 157 -7.11 -7.36 -27.72
C ALA A 157 -6.44 -7.48 -26.35
N LEU A 158 -5.95 -8.65 -25.96
CA LEU A 158 -5.19 -8.88 -24.74
C LEU A 158 -3.86 -8.11 -24.76
N ALA A 159 -3.16 -8.09 -25.89
CA ALA A 159 -1.92 -7.31 -26.06
C ALA A 159 -2.18 -5.80 -25.98
N GLU A 160 -3.31 -5.32 -26.51
CA GLU A 160 -3.69 -3.89 -26.43
C GLU A 160 -4.10 -3.47 -25.03
N ILE A 161 -4.85 -4.32 -24.31
CA ILE A 161 -5.18 -4.10 -22.88
C ILE A 161 -3.90 -4.13 -22.03
N ALA A 162 -3.03 -5.10 -22.22
CA ALA A 162 -1.74 -5.18 -21.52
C ALA A 162 -0.86 -3.96 -21.82
N SER A 163 -0.81 -3.50 -23.09
CA SER A 163 -0.08 -2.31 -23.52
C SER A 163 -0.67 -1.02 -22.91
N ARG A 164 -2.00 -0.91 -22.77
CA ARG A 164 -2.65 0.24 -22.12
C ARG A 164 -2.40 0.25 -20.63
N LEU A 165 -2.49 -0.89 -19.97
CA LEU A 165 -2.15 -1.03 -18.54
C LEU A 165 -0.68 -0.71 -18.27
N HIS A 166 0.22 -1.15 -19.15
CA HIS A 166 1.65 -0.83 -19.06
C HIS A 166 1.93 0.66 -19.25
N ARG A 167 1.23 1.33 -20.19
CA ARG A 167 1.33 2.79 -20.38
C ARG A 167 0.75 3.59 -19.24
N LEU A 168 -0.30 3.11 -18.57
CA LEU A 168 -0.84 3.74 -17.36
C LEU A 168 0.11 3.55 -16.17
N ALA A 169 0.79 2.42 -16.08
CA ALA A 169 1.80 2.16 -15.05
C ALA A 169 3.12 2.91 -15.28
N ALA A 170 3.46 3.27 -16.53
CA ALA A 170 4.70 3.97 -16.90
C ALA A 170 4.55 5.51 -16.94
N ARG A 171 3.35 6.05 -16.74
CA ARG A 171 3.08 7.49 -16.73
C ARG A 171 3.04 8.12 -15.32
N ASN A 172 3.44 7.34 -14.31
CA ASN A 172 3.58 7.80 -12.92
C ASN A 172 5.00 7.57 -12.43
#